data_8296a0141ab60e257a628fad01813258
#
_entry.id   8296a0141ab60e257a628fad01813258
#
_cell.length_a   1.000
_cell.length_b   1.000
_cell.length_c   1.000
_cell.angle_alpha   90.00
_cell.angle_beta   90.00
_cell.angle_gamma   90.00
#
_symmetry.space_group_name_H-M   'P 1'
#
loop_
_entity.id
_entity.type
_entity.pdbx_description
1 polymer ?
#
loop_
_entity_poly.entity_id
_entity_poly.type
_entity_poly.pdbx_seq_one_letter_code
_entity_poly.pdbx_strand_id
1 'polypeptide(L)'
;MPETLTQDTFVIADDHPPIRAFSKNILKENFPNCNILEAENGSKAVELSLKNKPSLVIMDIAMQELDGIEATQKIINSLPQTGIVIYSNYGDEVYVRKIRQTVPVDRAFAYVLKTASQEQFTQAIKQVHSGEVWLHPDVQQVVWRLNLNKKSTQLTDIQQQILLAVSIGKTNDWIAEKLYMSNKTIQYHLYSIYDKLGINSAAKKVNPRNEVVCVSLLRGLIDAQDLKAAYEKENH
;
A
#
# COMPACT_ATOMS: atom_id res chain seq x y z
N MET A 1 18.94 -25.98 30.98
CA MET A 1 19.74 -24.87 30.48
C MET A 1 18.91 -23.62 30.64
N PRO A 2 19.34 -22.56 31.33
CA PRO A 2 18.56 -21.34 31.37
C PRO A 2 18.50 -20.80 29.95
N GLU A 3 17.28 -20.57 29.43
CA GLU A 3 17.05 -19.81 28.21
C GLU A 3 17.74 -18.45 28.38
N THR A 4 18.76 -18.20 27.59
CA THR A 4 19.31 -16.86 27.44
C THR A 4 18.19 -15.97 26.94
N LEU A 5 17.59 -15.18 27.84
CA LEU A 5 16.65 -14.11 27.49
C LEU A 5 17.43 -13.20 26.52
N THR A 6 17.21 -13.40 25.22
CA THR A 6 17.75 -12.51 24.21
C THR A 6 17.12 -11.15 24.45
N GLN A 7 17.95 -10.17 24.80
CA GLN A 7 17.52 -8.80 25.04
C GLN A 7 16.90 -8.25 23.76
N ASP A 8 15.63 -7.82 23.81
CA ASP A 8 14.96 -7.18 22.68
C ASP A 8 15.75 -5.98 22.19
N THR A 9 15.92 -5.90 20.89
CA THR A 9 16.55 -4.74 20.24
C THR A 9 15.50 -4.01 19.41
N PHE A 10 15.39 -2.71 19.64
CA PHE A 10 14.50 -1.83 18.91
C PHE A 10 15.30 -0.76 18.15
N VAL A 11 14.83 -0.38 16.97
CA VAL A 11 15.39 0.73 16.19
C VAL A 11 14.36 1.83 16.13
N ILE A 12 14.77 3.09 16.37
CA ILE A 12 13.98 4.29 16.20
C ILE A 12 14.60 5.08 15.06
N ALA A 13 13.84 5.32 14.00
CA ALA A 13 14.25 6.08 12.83
C ALA A 13 13.35 7.30 12.63
N ASP A 14 13.91 8.49 12.87
CA ASP A 14 13.24 9.78 12.68
C ASP A 14 14.32 10.85 12.56
N ASP A 15 14.22 11.82 11.67
CA ASP A 15 15.20 12.88 11.51
C ASP A 15 15.09 13.96 12.60
N HIS A 16 13.99 13.98 13.38
CA HIS A 16 13.75 14.92 14.46
C HIS A 16 14.20 14.37 15.84
N PRO A 17 15.29 14.90 16.45
CA PRO A 17 15.78 14.43 17.75
C PRO A 17 14.73 14.39 18.87
N PRO A 18 13.82 15.38 19.00
CA PRO A 18 12.78 15.34 20.04
C PRO A 18 11.83 14.16 19.90
N ILE A 19 11.49 13.75 18.66
CA ILE A 19 10.62 12.62 18.40
C ILE A 19 11.33 11.30 18.72
N ARG A 20 12.62 11.18 18.39
CA ARG A 20 13.42 10.02 18.82
C ARG A 20 13.49 9.91 20.33
N ALA A 21 13.73 11.02 21.03
CA ALA A 21 13.77 11.05 22.50
C ALA A 21 12.43 10.65 23.13
N PHE A 22 11.31 11.14 22.60
CA PHE A 22 9.96 10.76 23.01
C PHE A 22 9.74 9.24 22.83
N SER A 23 9.99 8.72 21.63
CA SER A 23 9.83 7.29 21.33
C SER A 23 10.72 6.42 22.24
N LYS A 24 11.96 6.86 22.48
CA LYS A 24 12.91 6.18 23.38
C LYS A 24 12.40 6.12 24.84
N ASN A 25 11.80 7.19 25.34
CA ASN A 25 11.22 7.21 26.70
C ASN A 25 10.07 6.20 26.79
N ILE A 26 9.15 6.19 25.82
CA ILE A 26 8.05 5.23 25.77
C ILE A 26 8.57 3.79 25.76
N LEU A 27 9.59 3.50 24.94
CA LEU A 27 10.18 2.15 24.91
C LEU A 27 10.81 1.78 26.24
N LYS A 28 11.57 2.66 26.89
CA LYS A 28 12.20 2.40 28.20
C LYS A 28 11.19 2.16 29.30
N GLU A 29 10.08 2.89 29.32
CA GLU A 29 9.01 2.73 30.30
C GLU A 29 8.29 1.37 30.16
N ASN A 30 8.11 0.90 28.95
CA ASN A 30 7.31 -0.29 28.66
C ASN A 30 8.15 -1.56 28.43
N PHE A 31 9.43 -1.41 28.07
CA PHE A 31 10.39 -2.49 27.81
C PHE A 31 11.74 -2.17 28.48
N PRO A 32 11.82 -2.22 29.82
CA PRO A 32 12.97 -1.70 30.57
C PRO A 32 14.30 -2.38 30.25
N ASN A 33 14.27 -3.62 29.77
CA ASN A 33 15.46 -4.41 29.44
C ASN A 33 15.81 -4.41 27.95
N CYS A 34 15.19 -3.52 27.12
CA CYS A 34 15.46 -3.48 25.70
C CYS A 34 16.74 -2.68 25.37
N ASN A 35 17.41 -3.07 24.29
CA ASN A 35 18.43 -2.28 23.63
C ASN A 35 17.79 -1.35 22.59
N ILE A 36 18.07 -0.05 22.63
CA ILE A 36 17.46 0.94 21.72
C ILE A 36 18.56 1.58 20.87
N LEU A 37 18.42 1.47 19.57
CA LEU A 37 19.29 2.07 18.57
C LEU A 37 18.55 3.21 17.87
N GLU A 38 19.24 4.32 17.64
CA GLU A 38 18.67 5.51 17.01
C GLU A 38 19.27 5.72 15.62
N ALA A 39 18.43 6.03 14.65
CA ALA A 39 18.77 6.38 13.29
C ALA A 39 18.17 7.75 12.95
N GLU A 40 18.96 8.60 12.30
CA GLU A 40 18.55 9.95 11.90
C GLU A 40 18.02 10.00 10.45
N ASN A 41 18.13 8.89 9.71
CA ASN A 41 17.65 8.74 8.34
C ASN A 41 17.36 7.27 8.00
N GLY A 42 16.71 7.04 6.86
CA GLY A 42 16.36 5.69 6.41
C GLY A 42 17.57 4.79 6.11
N SER A 43 18.66 5.35 5.59
CA SER A 43 19.89 4.60 5.30
C SER A 43 20.50 4.03 6.58
N LYS A 44 20.58 4.86 7.63
CA LYS A 44 21.05 4.44 8.94
C LYS A 44 20.13 3.43 9.62
N ALA A 45 18.82 3.60 9.45
CA ALA A 45 17.84 2.63 9.96
C ALA A 45 18.01 1.25 9.33
N VAL A 46 18.22 1.17 8.02
CA VAL A 46 18.50 -0.09 7.31
C VAL A 46 19.80 -0.71 7.80
N GLU A 47 20.91 0.06 7.86
CA GLU A 47 22.21 -0.42 8.35
C GLU A 47 22.11 -1.04 9.75
N LEU A 48 21.50 -0.29 10.69
CA LEU A 48 21.34 -0.75 12.08
C LEU A 48 20.44 -1.98 12.17
N SER A 49 19.36 -2.02 11.39
CA SER A 49 18.44 -3.16 11.39
C SER A 49 19.10 -4.42 10.85
N LEU A 50 19.79 -4.35 9.72
CA LEU A 50 20.47 -5.51 9.13
C LEU A 50 21.57 -6.06 10.06
N LYS A 51 22.30 -5.17 10.74
CA LYS A 51 23.38 -5.55 11.67
C LYS A 51 22.85 -6.19 12.95
N ASN A 52 21.77 -5.63 13.53
CA ASN A 52 21.33 -5.99 14.89
C ASN A 52 20.07 -6.83 14.93
N LYS A 53 19.38 -7.04 13.80
CA LYS A 53 18.15 -7.85 13.65
C LYS A 53 17.11 -7.51 14.72
N PRO A 54 16.62 -6.26 14.78
CA PRO A 54 15.71 -5.82 15.83
C PRO A 54 14.39 -6.58 15.77
N SER A 55 13.75 -6.76 16.94
CA SER A 55 12.39 -7.28 17.04
C SER A 55 11.36 -6.26 16.51
N LEU A 56 11.67 -4.96 16.61
CA LEU A 56 10.77 -3.88 16.19
C LEU A 56 11.55 -2.67 15.67
N VAL A 57 11.01 -2.03 14.64
CA VAL A 57 11.48 -0.74 14.11
C VAL A 57 10.35 0.28 14.14
N ILE A 58 10.57 1.41 14.79
CA ILE A 58 9.74 2.62 14.69
C ILE A 58 10.33 3.46 13.56
N MET A 59 9.52 3.80 12.57
CA MET A 59 9.97 4.41 11.31
C MET A 59 9.14 5.65 10.98
N ASP A 60 9.78 6.81 10.87
CA ASP A 60 9.14 7.95 10.19
C ASP A 60 9.19 7.76 8.66
N ILE A 61 8.20 8.32 7.98
CA ILE A 61 8.12 8.27 6.51
C ILE A 61 9.03 9.32 5.88
N ALA A 62 8.95 10.57 6.35
CA ALA A 62 9.62 11.71 5.73
C ALA A 62 10.99 11.96 6.35
N MET A 63 12.00 11.30 5.84
CA MET A 63 13.39 11.49 6.23
C MET A 63 14.24 11.81 5.01
N GLN A 64 15.38 12.46 5.24
CA GLN A 64 16.37 12.75 4.20
C GLN A 64 17.09 11.49 3.71
N GLU A 65 17.76 11.57 2.55
CA GLU A 65 18.54 10.52 1.87
C GLU A 65 17.69 9.33 1.40
N LEU A 66 17.16 8.52 2.30
CA LEU A 66 16.29 7.39 2.03
C LEU A 66 15.00 7.57 2.83
N ASP A 67 13.85 7.63 2.15
CA ASP A 67 12.57 7.75 2.83
C ASP A 67 12.21 6.48 3.62
N GLY A 68 11.33 6.64 4.62
CA GLY A 68 10.97 5.53 5.51
C GLY A 68 10.19 4.40 4.83
N ILE A 69 9.56 4.65 3.69
CA ILE A 69 8.84 3.61 2.93
C ILE A 69 9.85 2.69 2.25
N GLU A 70 10.84 3.28 1.57
CA GLU A 70 11.92 2.52 0.94
C GLU A 70 12.79 1.82 1.98
N ALA A 71 13.08 2.48 3.11
CA ALA A 71 13.80 1.86 4.23
C ALA A 71 13.02 0.65 4.78
N THR A 72 11.71 0.81 5.00
CA THR A 72 10.82 -0.26 5.42
C THR A 72 10.87 -1.43 4.44
N GLN A 73 10.77 -1.17 3.12
CA GLN A 73 10.84 -2.22 2.10
C GLN A 73 12.13 -3.03 2.20
N LYS A 74 13.28 -2.36 2.35
CA LYS A 74 14.59 -3.03 2.46
C LYS A 74 14.69 -3.88 3.72
N ILE A 75 14.19 -3.36 4.85
CA ILE A 75 14.20 -4.06 6.14
C ILE A 75 13.32 -5.31 6.07
N ILE A 76 12.07 -5.19 5.63
CA ILE A 76 11.13 -6.32 5.61
C ILE A 76 11.54 -7.42 4.62
N ASN A 77 12.20 -7.08 3.52
CA ASN A 77 12.70 -8.06 2.56
C ASN A 77 13.84 -8.91 3.15
N SER A 78 14.67 -8.31 4.03
CA SER A 78 15.83 -8.99 4.63
C SER A 78 15.52 -9.60 6.00
N LEU A 79 14.56 -9.03 6.73
CA LEU A 79 14.22 -9.39 8.10
C LEU A 79 12.71 -9.64 8.23
N PRO A 80 12.20 -10.81 7.80
CA PRO A 80 10.78 -11.08 7.75
C PRO A 80 10.09 -11.13 9.11
N GLN A 81 10.81 -11.26 10.20
CA GLN A 81 10.25 -11.34 11.56
C GLN A 81 10.23 -9.99 12.30
N THR A 82 10.88 -8.96 11.77
CA THR A 82 10.92 -7.63 12.40
C THR A 82 9.57 -6.94 12.29
N GLY A 83 8.98 -6.55 13.42
CA GLY A 83 7.77 -5.73 13.47
C GLY A 83 8.05 -4.29 13.02
N ILE A 84 7.10 -3.67 12.35
CA ILE A 84 7.24 -2.30 11.85
C ILE A 84 6.15 -1.40 12.45
N VAL A 85 6.55 -0.30 13.06
CA VAL A 85 5.65 0.78 13.49
C VAL A 85 5.96 2.03 12.67
N ILE A 86 5.13 2.35 11.72
CA ILE A 86 5.19 3.65 11.06
C ILE A 86 4.68 4.71 12.05
N TYR A 87 5.49 5.76 12.29
CA TYR A 87 5.14 6.86 13.17
C TYR A 87 5.37 8.18 12.44
N SER A 88 4.32 8.76 11.86
CA SER A 88 4.45 9.84 10.88
C SER A 88 3.35 10.89 11.00
N ASN A 89 3.61 12.09 10.48
CA ASN A 89 2.61 13.15 10.32
C ASN A 89 1.66 12.88 9.13
N TYR A 90 1.99 11.95 8.25
CA TYR A 90 1.26 11.70 7.01
C TYR A 90 0.28 10.54 7.19
N GLY A 91 -1.01 10.82 7.06
CA GLY A 91 -2.10 9.82 7.14
C GLY A 91 -2.99 9.83 5.90
N ASP A 92 -2.62 10.56 4.85
CA ASP A 92 -3.38 10.67 3.63
C ASP A 92 -3.31 9.40 2.75
N GLU A 93 -4.20 9.33 1.76
CA GLU A 93 -4.36 8.17 0.91
C GLU A 93 -3.07 7.77 0.16
N VAL A 94 -2.25 8.73 -0.22
CA VAL A 94 -1.03 8.48 -1.02
C VAL A 94 -0.03 7.64 -0.21
N TYR A 95 0.25 8.04 1.02
CA TYR A 95 1.20 7.35 1.91
C TYR A 95 0.63 6.02 2.41
N VAL A 96 -0.65 6.00 2.82
CA VAL A 96 -1.32 4.76 3.25
C VAL A 96 -1.33 3.72 2.13
N ARG A 97 -1.58 4.12 0.88
CA ARG A 97 -1.54 3.24 -0.29
C ARG A 97 -0.14 2.67 -0.52
N LYS A 98 0.89 3.51 -0.50
CA LYS A 98 2.29 3.07 -0.66
C LYS A 98 2.70 2.06 0.41
N ILE A 99 2.43 2.35 1.67
CA ILE A 99 2.74 1.44 2.79
C ILE A 99 2.00 0.10 2.64
N ARG A 100 0.73 0.10 2.24
CA ARG A 100 -0.03 -1.14 2.00
C ARG A 100 0.53 -1.99 0.85
N GLN A 101 1.16 -1.38 -0.13
CA GLN A 101 1.85 -2.10 -1.21
C GLN A 101 3.21 -2.64 -0.75
N THR A 102 3.80 -2.00 0.24
CA THR A 102 5.12 -2.33 0.77
C THR A 102 5.07 -3.43 1.83
N VAL A 103 4.11 -3.36 2.76
CA VAL A 103 4.03 -4.25 3.92
C VAL A 103 3.06 -5.40 3.64
N PRO A 104 3.49 -6.68 3.74
CA PRO A 104 2.61 -7.84 3.63
C PRO A 104 1.50 -7.84 4.69
N VAL A 105 0.33 -8.41 4.34
CA VAL A 105 -0.89 -8.37 5.18
C VAL A 105 -0.75 -9.18 6.47
N ASP A 106 0.07 -10.21 6.45
CA ASP A 106 0.32 -11.16 7.56
C ASP A 106 1.43 -10.72 8.51
N ARG A 107 1.93 -9.50 8.35
CA ARG A 107 3.04 -8.99 9.16
C ARG A 107 2.56 -8.19 10.37
N ALA A 108 3.30 -8.33 11.48
CA ALA A 108 3.20 -7.43 12.63
C ALA A 108 3.52 -5.99 12.20
N PHE A 109 2.52 -5.11 12.26
CA PHE A 109 2.60 -3.79 11.67
C PHE A 109 1.70 -2.78 12.39
N ALA A 110 2.19 -1.56 12.55
CA ALA A 110 1.33 -0.44 12.95
C ALA A 110 1.54 0.79 12.06
N TYR A 111 0.47 1.56 11.89
CA TYR A 111 0.51 2.91 11.33
C TYR A 111 -0.07 3.88 12.34
N VAL A 112 0.79 4.70 12.91
CA VAL A 112 0.48 5.67 13.97
C VAL A 112 0.73 7.08 13.46
N LEU A 113 -0.23 7.96 13.63
CA LEU A 113 -0.01 9.38 13.37
C LEU A 113 0.71 10.04 14.55
N LYS A 114 1.59 11.01 14.29
CA LYS A 114 2.28 11.78 15.33
C LYS A 114 1.32 12.67 16.16
N THR A 115 0.04 12.73 15.77
CA THR A 115 -1.06 13.34 16.52
C THR A 115 -1.70 12.39 17.55
N ALA A 116 -1.33 11.11 17.53
CA ALA A 116 -1.83 10.10 18.46
C ALA A 116 -1.42 10.42 19.91
N SER A 117 -2.25 10.01 20.87
CA SER A 117 -1.87 10.10 22.27
C SER A 117 -0.73 9.14 22.62
N GLN A 118 -0.06 9.40 23.74
CA GLN A 118 0.99 8.49 24.23
C GLN A 118 0.48 7.08 24.43
N GLU A 119 -0.76 6.93 24.92
CA GLU A 119 -1.40 5.64 25.16
C GLU A 119 -1.62 4.87 23.84
N GLN A 120 -2.10 5.55 22.81
CA GLN A 120 -2.30 4.97 21.48
C GLN A 120 -0.97 4.52 20.86
N PHE A 121 0.07 5.35 20.96
CA PHE A 121 1.41 5.00 20.49
C PHE A 121 1.98 3.79 21.24
N THR A 122 1.85 3.78 22.57
CA THR A 122 2.28 2.66 23.42
C THR A 122 1.53 1.37 23.07
N GLN A 123 0.21 1.46 22.84
CA GLN A 123 -0.62 0.31 22.45
C GLN A 123 -0.17 -0.25 21.10
N ALA A 124 0.08 0.60 20.12
CA ALA A 124 0.55 0.20 18.81
C ALA A 124 1.89 -0.57 18.88
N ILE A 125 2.84 -0.06 19.67
CA ILE A 125 4.13 -0.73 19.87
C ILE A 125 3.93 -2.12 20.50
N LYS A 126 3.12 -2.22 21.55
CA LYS A 126 2.86 -3.51 22.26
C LYS A 126 2.20 -4.53 21.32
N GLN A 127 1.23 -4.11 20.53
CA GLN A 127 0.55 -5.01 19.59
C GLN A 127 1.51 -5.51 18.49
N VAL A 128 2.32 -4.62 17.90
CA VAL A 128 3.32 -5.06 16.91
C VAL A 128 4.37 -5.99 17.54
N HIS A 129 4.80 -5.71 18.76
CA HIS A 129 5.74 -6.59 19.47
C HIS A 129 5.14 -7.98 19.76
N SER A 130 3.81 -8.05 19.95
CA SER A 130 3.08 -9.32 20.11
C SER A 130 2.70 -10.01 18.78
N GLY A 131 3.13 -9.47 17.64
CA GLY A 131 2.85 -10.04 16.33
C GLY A 131 1.54 -9.57 15.68
N GLU A 132 0.89 -8.56 16.25
CA GLU A 132 -0.42 -8.05 15.82
C GLU A 132 -0.32 -6.82 14.90
N VAL A 133 -1.50 -6.39 14.39
CA VAL A 133 -1.64 -5.20 13.55
C VAL A 133 -2.40 -4.11 14.32
N TRP A 134 -1.90 -2.88 14.27
CA TRP A 134 -2.58 -1.72 14.80
C TRP A 134 -2.61 -0.56 13.78
N LEU A 135 -3.76 0.07 13.62
CA LEU A 135 -3.92 1.23 12.73
C LEU A 135 -4.58 2.38 13.49
N HIS A 136 -4.01 3.57 13.34
CA HIS A 136 -4.64 4.79 13.84
C HIS A 136 -6.08 4.94 13.27
N PRO A 137 -7.07 5.42 14.04
CA PRO A 137 -8.47 5.53 13.58
C PRO A 137 -8.62 6.27 12.24
N ASP A 138 -7.90 7.38 12.04
CA ASP A 138 -7.95 8.13 10.78
C ASP A 138 -7.36 7.33 9.62
N VAL A 139 -6.29 6.57 9.86
CA VAL A 139 -5.70 5.66 8.86
C VAL A 139 -6.67 4.51 8.55
N GLN A 140 -7.38 3.98 9.54
CA GLN A 140 -8.42 2.96 9.30
C GLN A 140 -9.51 3.49 8.36
N GLN A 141 -9.94 4.73 8.51
CA GLN A 141 -10.92 5.34 7.61
C GLN A 141 -10.40 5.45 6.17
N VAL A 142 -9.11 5.78 6.00
CA VAL A 142 -8.48 5.82 4.68
C VAL A 142 -8.40 4.42 4.08
N VAL A 143 -7.96 3.42 4.86
CA VAL A 143 -7.93 2.01 4.44
C VAL A 143 -9.32 1.51 4.06
N TRP A 144 -10.36 1.88 4.81
CA TRP A 144 -11.74 1.53 4.51
C TRP A 144 -12.19 2.13 3.17
N ARG A 145 -11.92 3.43 2.94
CA ARG A 145 -12.21 4.09 1.64
C ARG A 145 -11.46 3.43 0.48
N LEU A 146 -10.19 3.09 0.66
CA LEU A 146 -9.40 2.37 -0.33
C LEU A 146 -9.97 0.97 -0.64
N ASN A 147 -10.52 0.28 0.36
CA ASN A 147 -11.17 -1.02 0.16
C ASN A 147 -12.54 -0.90 -0.54
N LEU A 148 -13.31 0.13 -0.19
CA LEU A 148 -14.56 0.44 -0.91
C LEU A 148 -14.27 0.78 -2.36
N ASN A 149 -13.25 1.59 -2.63
CA ASN A 149 -12.80 1.91 -3.97
C ASN A 149 -12.27 0.66 -4.71
N LYS A 150 -11.62 -0.29 -4.04
CA LYS A 150 -11.26 -1.59 -4.63
C LYS A 150 -12.49 -2.41 -5.02
N LYS A 151 -13.55 -2.41 -4.21
CA LYS A 151 -14.83 -3.04 -4.59
C LYS A 151 -15.51 -2.32 -5.76
N SER A 152 -15.39 -0.99 -5.81
CA SER A 152 -15.90 -0.18 -6.93
C SER A 152 -15.00 -0.22 -8.18
N THR A 153 -13.70 -0.53 -8.04
CA THR A 153 -12.77 -0.71 -9.17
C THR A 153 -12.82 -2.11 -9.76
N GLN A 154 -13.47 -3.07 -9.09
CA GLN A 154 -13.70 -4.37 -9.69
C GLN A 154 -14.71 -4.22 -10.84
N LEU A 155 -14.25 -4.52 -12.04
CA LEU A 155 -15.12 -4.53 -13.21
C LEU A 155 -16.12 -5.68 -13.09
N THR A 156 -17.37 -5.44 -13.45
CA THR A 156 -18.35 -6.53 -13.59
C THR A 156 -18.00 -7.39 -14.80
N ASP A 157 -18.54 -8.61 -14.90
CA ASP A 157 -18.29 -9.51 -16.04
C ASP A 157 -18.59 -8.83 -17.37
N ILE A 158 -19.68 -8.07 -17.45
CA ILE A 158 -20.03 -7.26 -18.62
C ILE A 158 -18.97 -6.19 -18.91
N GLN A 159 -18.48 -5.50 -17.88
CA GLN A 159 -17.46 -4.48 -18.03
C GLN A 159 -16.11 -5.08 -18.46
N GLN A 160 -15.77 -6.27 -17.99
CA GLN A 160 -14.57 -7.00 -18.43
C GLN A 160 -14.69 -7.40 -19.91
N GLN A 161 -15.83 -7.91 -20.35
CA GLN A 161 -16.08 -8.23 -21.75
C GLN A 161 -15.98 -6.99 -22.66
N ILE A 162 -16.58 -5.87 -22.23
CA ILE A 162 -16.50 -4.60 -22.96
C ILE A 162 -15.04 -4.11 -23.02
N LEU A 163 -14.33 -4.15 -21.89
CA LEU A 163 -12.91 -3.75 -21.84
C LEU A 163 -12.06 -4.58 -22.79
N LEU A 164 -12.24 -5.90 -22.78
CA LEU A 164 -11.51 -6.81 -23.66
C LEU A 164 -11.79 -6.52 -25.13
N ALA A 165 -13.05 -6.34 -25.52
CA ALA A 165 -13.43 -5.96 -26.88
C ALA A 165 -12.84 -4.61 -27.33
N VAL A 166 -12.83 -3.62 -26.43
CA VAL A 166 -12.15 -2.33 -26.67
C VAL A 166 -10.66 -2.53 -26.90
N SER A 167 -10.03 -3.40 -26.13
CA SER A 167 -8.59 -3.64 -26.17
C SER A 167 -8.13 -4.32 -27.44
N ILE A 168 -9.01 -5.10 -28.08
CA ILE A 168 -8.77 -5.66 -29.42
C ILE A 168 -9.31 -4.78 -30.56
N GLY A 169 -9.63 -3.49 -30.28
CA GLY A 169 -9.96 -2.49 -31.29
C GLY A 169 -11.39 -2.49 -31.80
N LYS A 170 -12.34 -3.23 -31.17
CA LYS A 170 -13.74 -3.27 -31.63
C LYS A 170 -14.47 -1.95 -31.37
N THR A 171 -15.38 -1.57 -32.27
CA THR A 171 -16.21 -0.37 -32.11
C THR A 171 -17.35 -0.55 -31.10
N ASN A 172 -17.96 0.54 -30.64
CA ASN A 172 -19.11 0.45 -29.74
C ASN A 172 -20.31 -0.22 -30.41
N ASP A 173 -20.52 -0.01 -31.71
CA ASP A 173 -21.61 -0.66 -32.47
C ASP A 173 -21.40 -2.18 -32.53
N TRP A 174 -20.18 -2.62 -32.81
CA TRP A 174 -19.84 -4.05 -32.79
C TRP A 174 -20.05 -4.69 -31.40
N ILE A 175 -19.62 -3.99 -30.33
CA ILE A 175 -19.78 -4.46 -28.95
C ILE A 175 -21.28 -4.53 -28.57
N ALA A 176 -22.04 -3.52 -28.98
CA ALA A 176 -23.48 -3.45 -28.76
C ALA A 176 -24.22 -4.63 -29.41
N GLU A 177 -23.90 -4.93 -30.66
CA GLU A 177 -24.46 -6.07 -31.40
C GLU A 177 -24.06 -7.41 -30.74
N LYS A 178 -22.79 -7.60 -30.41
CA LYS A 178 -22.26 -8.82 -29.81
C LYS A 178 -22.84 -9.12 -28.43
N LEU A 179 -23.11 -8.09 -27.62
CA LEU A 179 -23.63 -8.23 -26.24
C LEU A 179 -25.14 -8.04 -26.18
N TYR A 180 -25.84 -7.88 -27.30
CA TYR A 180 -27.29 -7.63 -27.39
C TYR A 180 -27.72 -6.41 -26.57
N MET A 181 -26.96 -5.32 -26.67
CA MET A 181 -27.18 -4.06 -25.94
C MET A 181 -27.33 -2.89 -26.90
N SER A 182 -27.87 -1.77 -26.37
CA SER A 182 -27.84 -0.51 -27.12
C SER A 182 -26.45 0.14 -27.09
N ASN A 183 -26.08 0.89 -28.13
CA ASN A 183 -24.84 1.69 -28.15
C ASN A 183 -24.75 2.63 -26.94
N LYS A 184 -25.89 3.23 -26.54
CA LYS A 184 -25.99 4.08 -25.35
C LYS A 184 -25.63 3.31 -24.05
N THR A 185 -26.02 2.06 -23.94
CA THR A 185 -25.69 1.19 -22.82
C THR A 185 -24.20 0.88 -22.78
N ILE A 186 -23.58 0.61 -23.92
CA ILE A 186 -22.12 0.41 -24.03
C ILE A 186 -21.35 1.67 -23.61
N GLN A 187 -21.79 2.85 -24.08
CA GLN A 187 -21.21 4.12 -23.66
C GLN A 187 -21.29 4.32 -22.15
N TYR A 188 -22.45 4.02 -21.53
CA TYR A 188 -22.60 4.09 -20.07
C TYR A 188 -21.60 3.18 -19.35
N HIS A 189 -21.44 1.92 -19.79
CA HIS A 189 -20.47 1.00 -19.21
C HIS A 189 -19.04 1.51 -19.41
N LEU A 190 -18.69 2.07 -20.55
CA LEU A 190 -17.37 2.65 -20.80
C LEU A 190 -17.08 3.83 -19.88
N TYR A 191 -18.04 4.74 -19.67
CA TYR A 191 -17.88 5.81 -18.68
C TYR A 191 -17.68 5.27 -17.27
N SER A 192 -18.44 4.25 -16.89
CA SER A 192 -18.27 3.58 -15.59
C SER A 192 -16.91 2.90 -15.45
N ILE A 193 -16.37 2.29 -16.53
CA ILE A 193 -15.02 1.70 -16.55
C ILE A 193 -13.97 2.82 -16.39
N TYR A 194 -14.10 3.93 -17.12
CA TYR A 194 -13.19 5.08 -17.03
C TYR A 194 -13.15 5.64 -15.61
N ASP A 195 -14.32 5.85 -15.00
CA ASP A 195 -14.44 6.34 -13.62
C ASP A 195 -13.77 5.37 -12.63
N LYS A 196 -14.08 4.08 -12.70
CA LYS A 196 -13.47 3.04 -11.86
C LYS A 196 -11.95 2.96 -12.00
N LEU A 197 -11.41 3.26 -13.17
CA LEU A 197 -9.97 3.23 -13.45
C LEU A 197 -9.29 4.60 -13.26
N GLY A 198 -10.04 5.63 -12.88
CA GLY A 198 -9.53 6.99 -12.66
C GLY A 198 -9.09 7.69 -13.94
N ILE A 199 -9.70 7.32 -15.07
CA ILE A 199 -9.41 7.93 -16.39
C ILE A 199 -10.29 9.15 -16.56
N ASN A 200 -9.68 10.32 -16.74
CA ASN A 200 -10.40 11.56 -16.96
C ASN A 200 -10.85 11.71 -18.41
N SER A 201 -12.08 11.28 -18.69
CA SER A 201 -12.66 11.38 -20.03
C SER A 201 -12.85 12.82 -20.55
N ALA A 202 -12.78 13.83 -19.69
CA ALA A 202 -12.86 15.24 -20.05
C ALA A 202 -11.50 15.87 -20.38
N ALA A 203 -10.38 15.18 -20.11
CA ALA A 203 -9.05 15.69 -20.42
C ALA A 203 -8.78 15.63 -21.93
N LYS A 204 -8.66 16.80 -22.58
CA LYS A 204 -8.48 16.92 -24.05
C LYS A 204 -7.13 16.39 -24.59
N LYS A 205 -6.21 15.92 -23.74
CA LYS A 205 -4.83 15.59 -24.15
C LYS A 205 -4.64 14.11 -24.53
N VAL A 206 -5.49 13.22 -24.07
CA VAL A 206 -5.36 11.77 -24.31
C VAL A 206 -6.75 11.20 -24.66
N ASN A 207 -6.78 10.25 -25.61
CA ASN A 207 -8.03 9.55 -25.93
C ASN A 207 -8.34 8.55 -24.80
N PRO A 208 -9.46 8.70 -24.06
CA PRO A 208 -9.79 7.83 -22.95
C PRO A 208 -9.86 6.34 -23.32
N ARG A 209 -10.21 6.05 -24.58
CA ARG A 209 -10.29 4.69 -25.11
C ARG A 209 -8.90 4.05 -25.24
N ASN A 210 -7.88 4.80 -25.60
CA ASN A 210 -6.50 4.31 -25.62
C ASN A 210 -5.91 4.22 -24.21
N GLU A 211 -6.23 5.22 -23.38
CA GLU A 211 -5.75 5.27 -22.00
C GLU A 211 -6.27 4.09 -21.19
N VAL A 212 -7.54 3.68 -21.37
CA VAL A 212 -8.12 2.55 -20.66
C VAL A 212 -7.41 1.25 -20.96
N VAL A 213 -6.96 1.04 -22.19
CA VAL A 213 -6.19 -0.15 -22.59
C VAL A 213 -4.84 -0.17 -21.88
N CYS A 214 -4.10 0.94 -21.94
CA CYS A 214 -2.80 1.07 -21.27
C CYS A 214 -2.92 0.85 -19.75
N VAL A 215 -3.87 1.51 -19.09
CA VAL A 215 -4.08 1.40 -17.65
C VAL A 215 -4.49 -0.03 -17.27
N SER A 216 -5.30 -0.69 -18.09
CA SER A 216 -5.75 -2.06 -17.82
C SER A 216 -4.63 -3.08 -17.92
N LEU A 217 -3.73 -2.94 -18.88
CA LEU A 217 -2.51 -3.75 -19.01
C LEU A 217 -1.57 -3.52 -17.82
N LEU A 218 -1.30 -2.25 -17.46
CA LEU A 218 -0.42 -1.89 -16.35
C LEU A 218 -0.94 -2.38 -15.00
N ARG A 219 -2.26 -2.49 -14.84
CA ARG A 219 -2.89 -3.00 -13.60
C ARG A 219 -3.14 -4.51 -13.61
N GLY A 220 -2.80 -5.21 -14.68
CA GLY A 220 -3.05 -6.66 -14.83
C GLY A 220 -4.53 -7.02 -14.83
N LEU A 221 -5.41 -6.13 -15.33
CA LEU A 221 -6.85 -6.40 -15.53
C LEU A 221 -7.10 -7.18 -16.81
N ILE A 222 -6.21 -7.06 -17.76
CA ILE A 222 -6.07 -7.84 -18.98
C ILE A 222 -4.58 -8.13 -19.20
N ASP A 223 -4.26 -9.27 -19.78
CA ASP A 223 -2.90 -9.65 -20.11
C ASP A 223 -2.74 -9.95 -21.62
N ALA A 224 -1.50 -10.25 -22.04
CA ALA A 224 -1.22 -10.55 -23.43
C ALA A 224 -1.88 -11.84 -23.93
N GLN A 225 -2.15 -12.80 -23.03
CA GLN A 225 -2.83 -14.06 -23.36
C GLN A 225 -4.33 -13.81 -23.56
N ASP A 226 -4.94 -12.99 -22.70
CA ASP A 226 -6.34 -12.56 -22.85
C ASP A 226 -6.57 -11.87 -24.20
N LEU A 227 -5.66 -10.94 -24.55
CA LEU A 227 -5.74 -10.21 -25.83
C LEU A 227 -5.58 -11.15 -27.03
N LYS A 228 -4.62 -12.08 -26.96
CA LYS A 228 -4.39 -13.04 -28.04
C LYS A 228 -5.60 -13.96 -28.22
N ALA A 229 -6.12 -14.53 -27.14
CA ALA A 229 -7.27 -15.43 -27.17
C ALA A 229 -8.53 -14.73 -27.71
N ALA A 230 -8.76 -13.46 -27.27
CA ALA A 230 -9.88 -12.68 -27.76
C ALA A 230 -9.75 -12.31 -29.24
N TYR A 231 -8.54 -11.95 -29.68
CA TYR A 231 -8.28 -11.61 -31.08
C TYR A 231 -8.45 -12.80 -32.02
N GLU A 232 -7.94 -13.97 -31.64
CA GLU A 232 -8.06 -15.22 -32.41
C GLU A 232 -9.53 -15.68 -32.52
N LYS A 233 -10.27 -15.61 -31.41
CA LYS A 233 -11.70 -15.99 -31.35
C LYS A 233 -12.60 -15.14 -32.27
N GLU A 234 -12.22 -13.89 -32.51
CA GLU A 234 -13.05 -12.95 -33.29
C GLU A 234 -12.62 -12.85 -34.77
N ASN A 235 -11.52 -13.50 -35.17
CA ASN A 235 -11.00 -13.48 -36.54
C ASN A 235 -11.00 -14.89 -37.19
N HIS A 236 -11.57 -15.89 -36.51
CA HIS A 236 -11.89 -17.22 -37.02
C HIS A 236 -13.39 -17.47 -36.88
#